data_e70a65be526f30a357b48b29dba97fdd
#
_entry.id   e70a65be526f30a357b48b29dba97fdd
#
_cell.length_a   1.000
_cell.length_b   1.000
_cell.length_c   1.000
_cell.angle_alpha   90.00
_cell.angle_beta   90.00
_cell.angle_gamma   90.00
#
_symmetry.space_group_name_H-M   'P 1'
#
loop_
_entity.id
_entity.type
_entity.pdbx_description
1 polymer ?
#
loop_
_entity_poly.entity_id
_entity_poly.type
_entity_poly.pdbx_seq_one_letter_code
_entity_poly.pdbx_strand_id
1 'polypeptide(L)'
;HQKSCIYLSSLKNEKTNLLKLSGKDLSYNNYNDMFAGLDILFSSLKLPTTVIIKHANPCGVSSNKSAYQSFLNAQASDPISAFGGVVACNFKINKKIASDISKTFFEVILAKGFDKNALNILKKKKNMRVIDISRFNHESKTTLKFFDNTFLLQEKDELVFNKKNLRCVTKNKPSIKELRDIEFAFRMCKYVKSNAIVVVKDNSTIGIGAGQQNRLDSSKIAVQKAKKFQP
;
A
#
# COMPACT_ATOMS: atom_id res chain seq x y z
N HIS A 1 -21.98 10.21 12.85
CA HIS A 1 -21.31 9.20 12.00
C HIS A 1 -22.36 8.27 11.41
N GLN A 2 -22.18 7.88 10.13
CA GLN A 2 -23.05 6.94 9.45
C GLN A 2 -22.91 5.53 10.07
N LYS A 3 -24.00 4.77 10.10
CA LYS A 3 -23.95 3.35 10.43
C LYS A 3 -23.18 2.59 9.33
N SER A 4 -22.35 1.64 9.70
CA SER A 4 -21.58 0.83 8.76
C SER A 4 -21.51 -0.61 9.24
N CYS A 5 -21.45 -1.53 8.27
CA CYS A 5 -21.34 -2.96 8.52
C CYS A 5 -20.29 -3.55 7.57
N ILE A 6 -19.68 -4.66 8.00
CA ILE A 6 -18.87 -5.51 7.13
C ILE A 6 -19.63 -6.81 6.89
N TYR A 7 -19.73 -7.19 5.63
CA TYR A 7 -20.36 -8.44 5.23
C TYR A 7 -19.28 -9.38 4.66
N LEU A 8 -19.35 -10.63 5.06
CA LEU A 8 -18.48 -11.68 4.52
C LEU A 8 -19.24 -12.39 3.39
N SER A 9 -18.62 -12.49 2.22
CA SER A 9 -19.22 -13.16 1.04
C SER A 9 -19.03 -14.68 1.04
N SER A 10 -18.46 -15.24 2.10
CA SER A 10 -18.16 -16.67 2.18
C SER A 10 -19.40 -17.49 2.52
N LEU A 11 -19.71 -18.49 1.71
CA LEU A 11 -20.67 -19.56 1.99
C LEU A 11 -20.14 -20.56 3.04
N LYS A 12 -18.86 -20.53 3.34
CA LYS A 12 -18.19 -21.25 4.42
C LYS A 12 -17.99 -20.27 5.57
N ASN A 13 -18.21 -20.66 6.80
CA ASN A 13 -18.03 -19.85 8.04
C ASN A 13 -16.59 -19.33 8.24
N GLU A 14 -15.98 -18.80 7.20
CA GLU A 14 -14.63 -18.27 7.21
C GLU A 14 -14.65 -16.83 7.76
N LYS A 15 -14.07 -16.66 8.94
CA LYS A 15 -13.77 -15.33 9.49
C LYS A 15 -12.76 -14.64 8.58
N THR A 16 -12.86 -13.30 8.47
CA THR A 16 -11.73 -12.54 7.88
C THR A 16 -10.48 -12.93 8.68
N ASN A 17 -9.49 -13.50 8.05
CA ASN A 17 -8.23 -13.91 8.71
C ASN A 17 -7.36 -12.70 9.12
N LEU A 18 -8.02 -11.56 9.42
CA LEU A 18 -7.44 -10.33 9.96
C LEU A 18 -7.57 -10.38 11.48
N LEU A 19 -6.45 -10.61 12.19
CA LEU A 19 -6.45 -10.71 13.64
C LEU A 19 -6.06 -9.37 14.29
N LYS A 20 -7.01 -8.65 14.86
CA LYS A 20 -6.73 -7.44 15.65
C LYS A 20 -6.05 -7.82 16.97
N LEU A 21 -4.81 -7.40 17.15
CA LEU A 21 -3.99 -7.67 18.36
C LEU A 21 -4.10 -6.56 19.39
N SER A 22 -4.38 -5.32 18.99
CA SER A 22 -4.57 -4.17 19.90
C SER A 22 -5.19 -2.97 19.21
N GLY A 23 -5.52 -1.95 20.00
CA GLY A 23 -6.04 -0.66 19.57
C GLY A 23 -7.54 -0.59 19.55
N LYS A 24 -8.07 0.58 19.18
CA LYS A 24 -9.50 0.89 19.08
C LYS A 24 -10.20 0.04 18.01
N ASP A 25 -11.51 0.12 17.95
CA ASP A 25 -12.27 -0.52 16.88
C ASP A 25 -11.95 0.08 15.50
N LEU A 26 -12.09 -0.74 14.47
CA LEU A 26 -11.87 -0.33 13.09
C LEU A 26 -13.10 0.40 12.57
N SER A 27 -12.88 1.54 11.93
CA SER A 27 -13.92 2.26 11.19
C SER A 27 -14.03 1.74 9.76
N TYR A 28 -15.11 2.12 9.06
CA TYR A 28 -15.26 1.89 7.62
C TYR A 28 -14.03 2.36 6.83
N ASN A 29 -13.55 3.57 7.12
CA ASN A 29 -12.37 4.12 6.44
C ASN A 29 -11.10 3.32 6.73
N ASN A 30 -10.93 2.79 7.95
CA ASN A 30 -9.81 1.92 8.24
C ASN A 30 -9.84 0.66 7.38
N TYR A 31 -11.01 0.00 7.24
CA TYR A 31 -11.14 -1.17 6.37
C TYR A 31 -10.87 -0.82 4.91
N ASN A 32 -11.40 0.29 4.40
CA ASN A 32 -11.18 0.74 3.02
C ASN A 32 -9.68 0.95 2.73
N ASP A 33 -8.97 1.64 3.62
CA ASP A 33 -7.53 1.87 3.49
C ASP A 33 -6.73 0.57 3.66
N MET A 34 -7.12 -0.31 4.61
CA MET A 34 -6.51 -1.63 4.80
C MET A 34 -6.63 -2.48 3.53
N PHE A 35 -7.81 -2.57 2.93
CA PHE A 35 -8.03 -3.36 1.71
C PHE A 35 -7.23 -2.81 0.53
N ALA A 36 -7.15 -1.49 0.36
CA ALA A 36 -6.29 -0.87 -0.65
C ALA A 36 -4.80 -1.23 -0.43
N GLY A 37 -4.33 -1.26 0.81
CA GLY A 37 -2.98 -1.67 1.15
C GLY A 37 -2.72 -3.16 0.90
N LEU A 38 -3.68 -4.02 1.23
CA LEU A 38 -3.59 -5.47 1.00
C LEU A 38 -3.59 -5.81 -0.49
N ASP A 39 -4.40 -5.13 -1.32
CA ASP A 39 -4.39 -5.31 -2.78
C ASP A 39 -2.99 -5.09 -3.37
N ILE A 40 -2.29 -4.03 -2.93
CA ILE A 40 -0.91 -3.76 -3.36
C ILE A 40 0.05 -4.81 -2.79
N LEU A 41 -0.06 -5.13 -1.51
CA LEU A 41 0.85 -6.02 -0.81
C LEU A 41 0.85 -7.44 -1.40
N PHE A 42 -0.31 -7.90 -1.88
CA PHE A 42 -0.48 -9.21 -2.52
C PHE A 42 -0.33 -9.20 -4.04
N SER A 43 0.14 -8.09 -4.64
CA SER A 43 0.35 -7.94 -6.11
C SER A 43 1.59 -8.64 -6.66
N SER A 44 1.96 -9.81 -6.14
CA SER A 44 3.13 -10.59 -6.58
C SER A 44 4.49 -9.93 -6.30
N LEU A 45 4.59 -9.09 -5.28
CA LEU A 45 5.85 -8.51 -4.81
C LEU A 45 6.62 -9.54 -3.97
N LYS A 46 7.81 -9.94 -4.45
CA LYS A 46 8.60 -11.03 -3.85
C LYS A 46 9.49 -10.59 -2.70
N LEU A 47 9.90 -9.32 -2.67
CA LEU A 47 10.78 -8.78 -1.63
C LEU A 47 9.98 -8.27 -0.43
N PRO A 48 10.63 -8.07 0.73
CA PRO A 48 10.04 -7.32 1.82
C PRO A 48 9.49 -5.99 1.33
N THR A 49 8.16 -5.82 1.48
CA THR A 49 7.43 -4.67 0.93
C THR A 49 6.64 -3.98 2.03
N THR A 50 6.74 -2.66 2.04
CA THR A 50 5.91 -1.76 2.86
C THR A 50 5.04 -0.91 1.95
N VAL A 51 3.78 -0.82 2.29
CA VAL A 51 2.76 0.02 1.63
C VAL A 51 2.19 0.96 2.68
N ILE A 52 2.14 2.25 2.37
CA ILE A 52 1.48 3.26 3.22
C ILE A 52 0.32 3.85 2.43
N ILE A 53 -0.88 3.73 3.00
CA ILE A 53 -2.14 4.16 2.38
C ILE A 53 -2.69 5.37 3.12
N LYS A 54 -3.23 6.30 2.37
CA LYS A 54 -4.04 7.41 2.87
C LYS A 54 -5.22 7.63 1.93
N HIS A 55 -6.45 7.57 2.47
CA HIS A 55 -7.69 7.75 1.69
C HIS A 55 -7.77 6.81 0.47
N ALA A 56 -7.53 5.52 0.70
CA ALA A 56 -7.51 4.45 -0.30
C ALA A 56 -6.52 4.67 -1.48
N ASN A 57 -5.54 5.55 -1.34
CA ASN A 57 -4.44 5.72 -2.29
C ASN A 57 -3.10 5.46 -1.61
N PRO A 58 -2.12 4.88 -2.31
CA PRO A 58 -0.77 4.80 -1.77
C PRO A 58 -0.13 6.19 -1.74
N CYS A 59 0.45 6.54 -0.61
CA CYS A 59 1.34 7.70 -0.49
C CYS A 59 2.81 7.30 -0.41
N GLY A 60 3.11 6.02 -0.17
CA GLY A 60 4.44 5.48 -0.23
C GLY A 60 4.44 3.96 -0.34
N VAL A 61 5.22 3.43 -1.30
CA VAL A 61 5.42 1.99 -1.48
C VAL A 61 6.89 1.72 -1.72
N SER A 62 7.45 0.74 -1.03
CA SER A 62 8.83 0.30 -1.25
C SER A 62 8.95 -1.20 -1.14
N SER A 63 9.72 -1.79 -2.06
CA SER A 63 10.08 -3.21 -2.08
C SER A 63 11.60 -3.34 -2.06
N ASN A 64 12.18 -3.82 -0.96
CA ASN A 64 13.62 -3.84 -0.73
C ASN A 64 14.06 -5.17 -0.10
N LYS A 65 15.33 -5.55 -0.29
CA LYS A 65 15.91 -6.73 0.37
C LYS A 65 15.86 -6.63 1.90
N SER A 66 15.99 -5.42 2.44
CA SER A 66 15.86 -5.14 3.87
C SER A 66 14.44 -4.68 4.19
N ALA A 67 13.76 -5.39 5.09
CA ALA A 67 12.44 -5.00 5.61
C ALA A 67 12.46 -3.61 6.27
N TYR A 68 13.55 -3.30 7.00
CA TYR A 68 13.73 -2.00 7.61
C TYR A 68 13.85 -0.87 6.58
N GLN A 69 14.68 -1.08 5.54
CA GLN A 69 14.84 -0.09 4.47
C GLN A 69 13.55 0.08 3.66
N SER A 70 12.79 -1.02 3.45
CA SER A 70 11.47 -0.96 2.82
C SER A 70 10.52 -0.02 3.59
N PHE A 71 10.49 -0.12 4.91
CA PHE A 71 9.68 0.80 5.73
C PHE A 71 10.15 2.26 5.63
N LEU A 72 11.45 2.50 5.77
CA LEU A 72 11.99 3.87 5.71
C LEU A 72 11.73 4.53 4.36
N ASN A 73 11.99 3.82 3.25
CA ASN A 73 11.77 4.36 1.90
C ASN A 73 10.29 4.63 1.62
N ALA A 74 9.39 3.73 2.04
CA ALA A 74 7.96 3.95 1.88
C ALA A 74 7.50 5.20 2.64
N GLN A 75 7.97 5.38 3.88
CA GLN A 75 7.64 6.57 4.68
C GLN A 75 8.24 7.85 4.09
N ALA A 76 9.45 7.78 3.55
CA ALA A 76 10.14 8.91 2.96
C ALA A 76 9.54 9.38 1.63
N SER A 77 8.72 8.56 0.97
CA SER A 77 8.03 8.91 -0.28
C SER A 77 7.12 10.15 -0.12
N ASP A 78 6.35 10.19 0.96
CA ASP A 78 5.51 11.34 1.34
C ASP A 78 5.26 11.30 2.87
N PRO A 79 6.21 11.78 3.67
CA PRO A 79 6.11 11.72 5.13
C PRO A 79 4.96 12.55 5.70
N ILE A 80 4.50 13.57 4.97
CA ILE A 80 3.35 14.40 5.39
C ILE A 80 2.06 13.61 5.25
N SER A 81 1.83 12.99 4.10
CA SER A 81 0.61 12.19 3.86
C SER A 81 0.63 10.87 4.66
N ALA A 82 1.81 10.33 4.98
CA ALA A 82 1.95 9.14 5.79
C ALA A 82 1.40 9.29 7.22
N PHE A 83 1.42 10.51 7.76
CA PHE A 83 0.85 10.79 9.08
C PHE A 83 -0.65 10.44 9.14
N GLY A 84 -1.04 9.62 10.12
CA GLY A 84 -2.42 9.11 10.25
C GLY A 84 -2.83 8.13 9.14
N GLY A 85 -1.89 7.58 8.41
CA GLY A 85 -2.14 6.56 7.38
C GLY A 85 -2.21 5.15 7.93
N VAL A 86 -2.39 4.20 7.01
CA VAL A 86 -2.38 2.76 7.24
C VAL A 86 -1.09 2.18 6.66
N VAL A 87 -0.31 1.46 7.47
CA VAL A 87 0.92 0.78 7.05
C VAL A 87 0.64 -0.70 6.89
N ALA A 88 0.97 -1.28 5.73
CA ALA A 88 0.88 -2.70 5.47
C ALA A 88 2.25 -3.28 5.06
N CYS A 89 2.64 -4.40 5.70
CA CYS A 89 3.91 -5.07 5.48
C CYS A 89 3.72 -6.56 5.18
N ASN A 90 4.41 -7.10 4.17
CA ASN A 90 4.42 -8.53 3.87
C ASN A 90 5.45 -9.33 4.67
N PHE A 91 6.02 -8.74 5.70
CA PHE A 91 7.03 -9.33 6.58
C PHE A 91 6.65 -9.15 8.06
N LYS A 92 7.37 -9.85 8.93
CA LYS A 92 7.21 -9.75 10.38
C LYS A 92 7.89 -8.48 10.91
N ILE A 93 7.18 -7.67 11.67
CA ILE A 93 7.71 -6.44 12.27
C ILE A 93 8.54 -6.78 13.50
N ASN A 94 9.82 -6.37 13.51
CA ASN A 94 10.73 -6.50 14.63
C ASN A 94 10.77 -5.23 15.50
N LYS A 95 11.52 -5.31 16.62
CA LYS A 95 11.68 -4.21 17.60
C LYS A 95 12.13 -2.90 16.93
N LYS A 96 13.10 -2.97 15.99
CA LYS A 96 13.68 -1.78 15.34
C LYS A 96 12.62 -1.03 14.50
N ILE A 97 11.90 -1.76 13.64
CA ILE A 97 10.84 -1.21 12.81
C ILE A 97 9.71 -0.64 13.67
N ALA A 98 9.29 -1.39 14.72
CA ALA A 98 8.25 -0.94 15.63
C ALA A 98 8.61 0.36 16.37
N SER A 99 9.88 0.52 16.74
CA SER A 99 10.38 1.76 17.36
C SER A 99 10.24 2.95 16.42
N ASP A 100 10.59 2.80 15.15
CA ASP A 100 10.46 3.90 14.17
C ASP A 100 8.99 4.17 13.80
N ILE A 101 8.17 3.13 13.62
CA ILE A 101 6.71 3.28 13.46
C ILE A 101 6.13 4.11 14.63
N SER A 102 6.59 3.87 15.86
CA SER A 102 6.07 4.55 17.04
C SER A 102 6.38 6.04 17.14
N LYS A 103 7.33 6.54 16.35
CA LYS A 103 7.70 7.97 16.28
C LYS A 103 6.70 8.80 15.46
N THR A 104 5.99 8.16 14.55
CA THR A 104 4.96 8.79 13.72
C THR A 104 3.59 8.23 14.11
N PHE A 105 2.56 9.06 14.04
CA PHE A 105 1.20 8.56 14.23
C PHE A 105 0.70 7.85 12.97
N PHE A 106 0.38 6.55 13.11
CA PHE A 106 -0.36 5.76 12.13
C PHE A 106 -1.66 5.24 12.75
N GLU A 107 -2.72 5.17 11.99
CA GLU A 107 -4.00 4.66 12.48
C GLU A 107 -4.03 3.14 12.57
N VAL A 108 -3.46 2.46 11.57
CA VAL A 108 -3.46 0.99 11.49
C VAL A 108 -2.10 0.49 11.00
N ILE A 109 -1.62 -0.58 11.61
CA ILE A 109 -0.44 -1.34 11.19
C ILE A 109 -0.86 -2.78 10.89
N LEU A 110 -0.66 -3.21 9.64
CA LEU A 110 -0.86 -4.60 9.21
C LEU A 110 0.50 -5.25 8.93
N ALA A 111 0.73 -6.46 9.40
CA ALA A 111 1.96 -7.20 9.10
C ALA A 111 1.75 -8.71 9.16
N LYS A 112 2.62 -9.46 8.47
CA LYS A 112 2.71 -10.93 8.60
C LYS A 112 3.38 -11.32 9.94
N GLY A 113 2.81 -10.85 11.06
CA GLY A 113 3.25 -11.09 12.41
C GLY A 113 4.10 -9.96 13.02
N PHE A 114 4.35 -10.09 14.31
CA PHE A 114 5.08 -9.14 15.14
C PHE A 114 5.96 -9.89 16.14
N ASP A 115 7.18 -9.42 16.37
CA ASP A 115 7.98 -9.90 17.48
C ASP A 115 7.38 -9.44 18.81
N LYS A 116 7.59 -10.19 19.89
CA LYS A 116 7.08 -9.87 21.25
C LYS A 116 7.45 -8.42 21.65
N ASN A 117 8.70 -8.02 21.42
CA ASN A 117 9.17 -6.66 21.74
C ASN A 117 8.53 -5.60 20.83
N ALA A 118 8.34 -5.89 19.54
CA ALA A 118 7.63 -5.01 18.61
C ALA A 118 6.19 -4.78 19.06
N LEU A 119 5.48 -5.86 19.37
CA LEU A 119 4.10 -5.80 19.84
C LEU A 119 3.97 -4.99 21.14
N ASN A 120 4.90 -5.16 22.10
CA ASN A 120 4.92 -4.39 23.33
C ASN A 120 5.09 -2.88 23.10
N ILE A 121 5.90 -2.48 22.09
CA ILE A 121 6.08 -1.07 21.72
C ILE A 121 4.79 -0.52 21.13
N LEU A 122 4.21 -1.22 20.13
CA LEU A 122 3.04 -0.75 19.40
C LEU A 122 1.78 -0.69 20.29
N LYS A 123 1.58 -1.64 21.19
CA LYS A 123 0.46 -1.67 22.15
C LYS A 123 0.41 -0.48 23.10
N LYS A 124 1.54 0.19 23.35
CA LYS A 124 1.56 1.44 24.15
C LYS A 124 0.83 2.60 23.43
N LYS A 125 0.67 2.51 22.13
CA LYS A 125 -0.05 3.52 21.30
C LYS A 125 -1.55 3.16 21.23
N LYS A 126 -2.32 3.52 22.26
CA LYS A 126 -3.74 3.14 22.44
C LYS A 126 -4.64 3.44 21.23
N ASN A 127 -4.31 4.45 20.43
CA ASN A 127 -5.08 4.84 19.24
C ASN A 127 -4.68 4.09 17.97
N MET A 128 -3.56 3.36 17.98
CA MET A 128 -3.05 2.60 16.85
C MET A 128 -3.64 1.18 16.86
N ARG A 129 -4.22 0.74 15.75
CA ARG A 129 -4.71 -0.63 15.58
C ARG A 129 -3.60 -1.48 15.01
N VAL A 130 -3.33 -2.61 15.64
CA VAL A 130 -2.29 -3.58 15.22
C VAL A 130 -2.98 -4.83 14.75
N ILE A 131 -2.80 -5.19 13.49
CA ILE A 131 -3.49 -6.28 12.80
C ILE A 131 -2.47 -7.29 12.30
N ASP A 132 -2.62 -8.54 12.69
CA ASP A 132 -1.85 -9.66 12.14
C ASP A 132 -2.56 -10.20 10.89
N ILE A 133 -1.84 -10.23 9.78
CA ILE A 133 -2.29 -10.76 8.48
C ILE A 133 -1.54 -12.04 8.09
N SER A 134 -0.89 -12.73 9.01
CA SER A 134 -0.10 -13.93 8.72
C SER A 134 -0.95 -15.06 8.11
N ARG A 135 -2.25 -15.11 8.46
CA ARG A 135 -3.23 -16.09 7.96
C ARG A 135 -4.16 -15.54 6.88
N PHE A 136 -3.94 -14.29 6.45
CA PHE A 136 -4.79 -13.66 5.44
C PHE A 136 -4.38 -14.13 4.04
N ASN A 137 -5.35 -14.64 3.28
CA ASN A 137 -5.24 -14.95 1.87
C ASN A 137 -6.03 -13.95 1.05
N HIS A 138 -5.46 -13.50 -0.06
CA HIS A 138 -6.10 -12.58 -0.98
C HIS A 138 -6.43 -13.29 -2.29
N GLU A 139 -7.70 -13.67 -2.46
CA GLU A 139 -8.16 -14.49 -3.59
C GLU A 139 -9.21 -13.77 -4.47
N SER A 140 -9.56 -12.52 -4.13
CA SER A 140 -10.59 -11.81 -4.89
C SER A 140 -10.14 -11.49 -6.32
N LYS A 141 -10.84 -12.06 -7.30
CA LYS A 141 -10.64 -11.83 -8.74
C LYS A 141 -11.59 -10.80 -9.33
N THR A 142 -12.52 -10.30 -8.52
CA THR A 142 -13.56 -9.38 -8.98
C THR A 142 -13.61 -8.12 -8.14
N THR A 143 -14.14 -7.06 -8.74
CA THR A 143 -14.46 -5.79 -8.07
C THR A 143 -15.96 -5.57 -8.17
N LEU A 144 -16.59 -5.22 -7.05
CA LEU A 144 -18.01 -4.94 -6.94
C LEU A 144 -18.22 -3.50 -6.47
N LYS A 145 -19.10 -2.77 -7.15
CA LYS A 145 -19.57 -1.45 -6.73
C LYS A 145 -21.08 -1.44 -6.66
N PHE A 146 -21.62 -0.90 -5.58
CA PHE A 146 -23.05 -0.72 -5.40
C PHE A 146 -23.44 0.73 -5.72
N PHE A 147 -24.57 0.87 -6.38
CA PHE A 147 -25.25 2.13 -6.59
C PHE A 147 -26.75 1.89 -6.55
N ASP A 148 -27.41 2.44 -5.54
CA ASP A 148 -28.83 2.23 -5.28
C ASP A 148 -29.20 0.73 -5.29
N ASN A 149 -30.15 0.31 -6.13
CA ASN A 149 -30.57 -1.09 -6.29
C ASN A 149 -29.73 -1.85 -7.34
N THR A 150 -28.64 -1.29 -7.81
CA THR A 150 -27.79 -1.85 -8.88
C THR A 150 -26.39 -2.10 -8.36
N PHE A 151 -25.74 -3.13 -8.86
CA PHE A 151 -24.32 -3.34 -8.64
C PHE A 151 -23.57 -3.52 -9.96
N LEU A 152 -22.34 -3.01 -9.99
CA LEU A 152 -21.40 -3.20 -11.09
C LEU A 152 -20.38 -4.25 -10.65
N LEU A 153 -20.28 -5.33 -11.40
CA LEU A 153 -19.31 -6.41 -11.23
C LEU A 153 -18.34 -6.38 -12.40
N GLN A 154 -17.04 -6.37 -12.11
CA GLN A 154 -16.02 -6.55 -13.14
C GLN A 154 -14.88 -7.42 -12.62
N GLU A 155 -14.16 -8.06 -13.53
CA GLU A 155 -12.91 -8.74 -13.21
C GLU A 155 -11.85 -7.71 -12.78
N LYS A 156 -10.96 -8.11 -11.85
CA LYS A 156 -9.79 -7.29 -11.52
C LYS A 156 -8.85 -7.26 -12.72
N ASP A 157 -8.22 -6.11 -12.95
CA ASP A 157 -7.14 -6.01 -13.91
C ASP A 157 -5.98 -6.92 -13.49
N GLU A 158 -5.78 -8.01 -14.24
CA GLU A 158 -4.69 -8.97 -14.05
C GLU A 158 -3.51 -8.73 -15.01
N LEU A 159 -3.47 -7.55 -15.67
CA LEU A 159 -2.39 -7.23 -16.60
C LEU A 159 -1.02 -7.41 -15.94
N VAL A 160 -0.28 -8.38 -16.43
CA VAL A 160 1.07 -8.69 -15.97
C VAL A 160 2.07 -7.93 -16.82
N PHE A 161 3.00 -7.22 -16.16
CA PHE A 161 4.14 -6.62 -16.84
C PHE A 161 4.99 -7.70 -17.50
N ASN A 162 5.06 -7.66 -18.83
CA ASN A 162 5.87 -8.59 -19.60
C ASN A 162 7.03 -7.86 -20.30
N LYS A 163 8.26 -8.12 -19.85
CA LYS A 163 9.48 -7.52 -20.41
C LYS A 163 9.67 -7.80 -21.90
N LYS A 164 9.15 -8.93 -22.40
CA LYS A 164 9.27 -9.31 -23.83
C LYS A 164 8.43 -8.38 -24.73
N ASN A 165 7.40 -7.74 -24.18
CA ASN A 165 6.55 -6.82 -24.93
C ASN A 165 7.08 -5.38 -24.92
N LEU A 166 8.17 -5.10 -24.21
CA LEU A 166 8.74 -3.77 -24.15
C LEU A 166 9.52 -3.44 -25.41
N ARG A 167 9.24 -2.27 -25.97
CA ARG A 167 10.02 -1.69 -27.07
C ARG A 167 10.61 -0.36 -26.61
N CYS A 168 11.94 -0.25 -26.63
CA CYS A 168 12.60 1.02 -26.41
C CYS A 168 12.46 1.89 -27.67
N VAL A 169 11.72 2.99 -27.58
CA VAL A 169 11.48 3.94 -28.68
C VAL A 169 12.34 5.21 -28.57
N THR A 170 13.09 5.36 -27.50
CA THR A 170 14.00 6.48 -27.25
C THR A 170 15.41 6.17 -27.70
N LYS A 171 16.24 7.22 -27.94
CA LYS A 171 17.65 7.07 -28.28
C LYS A 171 18.44 6.36 -27.16
N ASN A 172 18.18 6.74 -25.91
CA ASN A 172 18.82 6.14 -24.75
C ASN A 172 18.05 4.89 -24.32
N LYS A 173 18.77 3.78 -24.18
CA LYS A 173 18.22 2.52 -23.68
C LYS A 173 18.27 2.50 -22.14
N PRO A 174 17.22 1.99 -21.48
CA PRO A 174 17.23 1.87 -20.02
C PRO A 174 18.25 0.83 -19.56
N SER A 175 18.94 1.12 -18.46
CA SER A 175 19.77 0.14 -17.74
C SER A 175 18.91 -0.95 -17.10
N ILE A 176 19.54 -2.04 -16.65
CA ILE A 176 18.86 -3.12 -15.91
C ILE A 176 18.17 -2.59 -14.63
N LYS A 177 18.78 -1.59 -13.98
CA LYS A 177 18.22 -0.96 -12.79
C LYS A 177 16.95 -0.17 -13.13
N GLU A 178 17.01 0.66 -14.15
CA GLU A 178 15.85 1.43 -14.63
C GLU A 178 14.72 0.51 -15.14
N LEU A 179 15.03 -0.61 -15.79
CA LEU A 179 14.00 -1.58 -16.17
C LEU A 179 13.25 -2.18 -14.95
N ARG A 180 13.94 -2.39 -13.83
CA ARG A 180 13.29 -2.83 -12.58
C ARG A 180 12.38 -1.73 -12.00
N ASP A 181 12.84 -0.50 -12.03
CA ASP A 181 12.07 0.65 -11.56
C ASP A 181 10.85 0.89 -12.46
N ILE A 182 10.98 0.75 -13.78
CA ILE A 182 9.86 0.81 -14.75
C ILE A 182 8.82 -0.29 -14.44
N GLU A 183 9.27 -1.53 -14.22
CA GLU A 183 8.37 -2.63 -13.85
C GLU A 183 7.63 -2.33 -12.54
N PHE A 184 8.35 -1.83 -11.53
CA PHE A 184 7.75 -1.47 -10.25
C PHE A 184 6.76 -0.30 -10.39
N ALA A 185 7.12 0.75 -11.14
CA ALA A 185 6.24 1.89 -11.41
C ALA A 185 4.96 1.48 -12.13
N PHE A 186 5.08 0.62 -13.16
CA PHE A 186 3.93 0.08 -13.90
C PHE A 186 2.97 -0.67 -12.98
N ARG A 187 3.50 -1.55 -12.12
CA ARG A 187 2.70 -2.30 -11.14
C ARG A 187 2.00 -1.37 -10.14
N MET A 188 2.69 -0.35 -9.65
CA MET A 188 2.12 0.59 -8.67
C MET A 188 1.08 1.51 -9.27
N CYS A 189 1.25 1.93 -10.53
CA CYS A 189 0.30 2.82 -11.21
C CYS A 189 -1.13 2.26 -11.27
N LYS A 190 -1.27 0.93 -11.35
CA LYS A 190 -2.56 0.22 -11.30
C LYS A 190 -3.38 0.54 -10.04
N TYR A 191 -2.73 0.77 -8.91
CA TYR A 191 -3.36 0.98 -7.61
C TYR A 191 -3.53 2.45 -7.24
N VAL A 192 -3.06 3.35 -8.09
CA VAL A 192 -3.21 4.79 -7.90
C VAL A 192 -4.44 5.28 -8.64
N LYS A 193 -5.26 6.07 -7.98
CA LYS A 193 -6.48 6.60 -8.57
C LYS A 193 -6.16 7.51 -9.77
N SER A 194 -6.82 7.27 -10.88
CA SER A 194 -6.63 7.97 -12.15
C SER A 194 -7.11 9.45 -12.09
N ASN A 195 -6.48 10.39 -12.79
CA ASN A 195 -5.24 10.22 -13.52
C ASN A 195 -4.08 10.01 -12.57
N ALA A 196 -3.22 9.05 -12.88
CA ALA A 196 -2.14 8.61 -12.01
C ALA A 196 -0.76 8.80 -12.66
N ILE A 197 0.17 9.38 -11.92
CA ILE A 197 1.59 9.43 -12.26
C ILE A 197 2.38 8.94 -11.05
N VAL A 198 3.27 7.99 -11.29
CA VAL A 198 4.12 7.38 -10.25
C VAL A 198 5.58 7.54 -10.65
N VAL A 199 6.37 8.21 -9.82
CA VAL A 199 7.82 8.35 -9.96
C VAL A 199 8.49 7.37 -9.01
N VAL A 200 9.44 6.59 -9.53
CA VAL A 200 10.09 5.48 -8.82
C VAL A 200 11.61 5.60 -8.89
N LYS A 201 12.28 5.22 -7.81
CA LYS A 201 13.73 5.03 -7.72
C LYS A 201 14.01 3.87 -6.76
N ASP A 202 14.85 2.92 -7.18
CA ASP A 202 15.28 1.77 -6.37
C ASP A 202 14.10 0.95 -5.80
N ASN A 203 13.13 0.60 -6.66
CA ASN A 203 11.88 -0.10 -6.30
C ASN A 203 11.12 0.59 -5.15
N SER A 204 11.19 1.90 -5.08
CA SER A 204 10.46 2.71 -4.11
C SER A 204 9.79 3.88 -4.82
N THR A 205 8.54 4.16 -4.49
CA THR A 205 7.91 5.39 -4.95
C THR A 205 8.61 6.58 -4.31
N ILE A 206 8.86 7.61 -5.08
CA ILE A 206 9.44 8.88 -4.61
C ILE A 206 8.52 10.07 -4.84
N GLY A 207 7.47 9.88 -5.63
CA GLY A 207 6.43 10.86 -5.85
C GLY A 207 5.22 10.25 -6.52
N ILE A 208 4.03 10.54 -6.00
CA ILE A 208 2.77 10.05 -6.54
C ILE A 208 1.82 11.23 -6.74
N GLY A 209 1.32 11.39 -7.96
CA GLY A 209 0.18 12.23 -8.30
C GLY A 209 -1.04 11.37 -8.58
N ALA A 210 -2.12 11.55 -7.81
CA ALA A 210 -3.28 10.69 -7.83
C ALA A 210 -4.58 11.48 -7.97
N GLY A 211 -5.55 10.94 -8.72
CA GLY A 211 -6.94 11.38 -8.70
C GLY A 211 -7.20 12.77 -9.32
N GLN A 212 -6.31 13.24 -10.17
CA GLN A 212 -6.50 14.52 -10.85
C GLN A 212 -7.30 14.36 -12.15
N GLN A 213 -8.10 15.39 -12.52
CA GLN A 213 -8.88 15.37 -13.75
C GLN A 213 -8.02 15.37 -15.01
N ASN A 214 -6.80 15.90 -14.94
CA ASN A 214 -5.86 15.91 -16.05
C ASN A 214 -4.50 15.34 -15.66
N ARG A 215 -3.79 14.82 -16.66
CA ARG A 215 -2.48 14.18 -16.49
C ARG A 215 -1.38 15.15 -16.11
N LEU A 216 -1.49 16.41 -16.56
CA LEU A 216 -0.49 17.44 -16.30
C LEU A 216 -0.40 17.76 -14.82
N ASP A 217 -1.53 17.90 -14.13
CA ASP A 217 -1.55 18.19 -12.68
C ASP A 217 -1.04 17.00 -11.88
N SER A 218 -1.43 15.77 -12.25
CA SER A 218 -0.84 14.57 -11.63
C SER A 218 0.68 14.51 -11.80
N SER A 219 1.19 14.90 -12.98
CA SER A 219 2.64 14.95 -13.23
C SER A 219 3.34 16.00 -12.38
N LYS A 220 2.78 17.20 -12.30
CA LYS A 220 3.31 18.29 -11.45
C LYS A 220 3.39 17.86 -9.99
N ILE A 221 2.31 17.27 -9.46
CA ILE A 221 2.24 16.79 -8.08
C ILE A 221 3.30 15.70 -7.82
N ALA A 222 3.40 14.70 -8.70
CA ALA A 222 4.36 13.61 -8.55
C ALA A 222 5.81 14.13 -8.54
N VAL A 223 6.16 15.01 -9.49
CA VAL A 223 7.51 15.58 -9.59
C VAL A 223 7.81 16.52 -8.42
N GLN A 224 6.84 17.34 -8.00
CA GLN A 224 7.01 18.22 -6.83
C GLN A 224 7.30 17.43 -5.55
N LYS A 225 6.55 16.33 -5.30
CA LYS A 225 6.79 15.45 -4.16
C LYS A 225 8.17 14.78 -4.24
N ALA A 226 8.54 14.26 -5.41
CA ALA A 226 9.84 13.64 -5.62
C ALA A 226 10.99 14.62 -5.29
N LYS A 227 10.93 15.85 -5.79
CA LYS A 227 11.93 16.89 -5.50
C LYS A 227 11.95 17.32 -4.04
N LYS A 228 10.80 17.37 -3.38
CA LYS A 228 10.68 17.84 -1.99
C LYS A 228 11.20 16.83 -0.97
N PHE A 229 10.94 15.55 -1.18
CA PHE A 229 11.19 14.51 -0.17
C PHE A 229 12.36 13.60 -0.51
N GLN A 230 12.83 13.62 -1.77
CA GLN A 230 13.92 12.78 -2.28
C GLN A 230 14.82 13.63 -3.22
N PRO A 231 15.47 14.68 -2.71
CA PRO A 231 16.29 15.58 -3.52
C PRO A 231 17.52 14.91 -4.15
#